data_514ab378a1e81de0fd00a7d2bcdc84d6
#
_entry.id   514ab378a1e81de0fd00a7d2bcdc84d6
#
_cell.length_a   1.000
_cell.length_b   1.000
_cell.length_c   1.000
_cell.angle_alpha   90.00
_cell.angle_beta   90.00
_cell.angle_gamma   90.00
#
_symmetry.space_group_name_H-M   'P 1'
#
loop_
_entity.id
_entity.type
_entity.pdbx_description
1 polymer ?
#
loop_
_entity_poly.entity_id
_entity_poly.type
_entity_poly.pdbx_seq_one_letter_code
_entity_poly.pdbx_strand_id
1 'polypeptide(L)'
;MDIKNTAIVIGGSSGIGCETCSKLINGGWNVTNISRTKCKVAKVDNEIADVVSGSTLSDVITRTGEKCVNIDALIYCAGFSMAAPIEYAKESDYRYLFDVNFFGALKAMQAVIPFMKSNGGKIILVGSLGGELPILFDSFYSSSKAALEMLAKEAYLELKPYNIKVTALLPGGTRTEFTFKRKVYSSDETKTYSQKVGSAVSALSDMEQRGMSPVKVAEDIYNILLSDKPPVVKVSGFKNSTYRIISHIIPEKVTLYFDDRMYRQ
;
A
#
# COMPACT_ATOMS: atom_id res chain seq x y z
N MET A 1 -22.13 23.72 12.67
CA MET A 1 -21.08 22.69 12.93
C MET A 1 -20.29 22.57 11.64
N ASP A 2 -18.99 22.84 11.71
CA ASP A 2 -18.14 22.62 10.53
C ASP A 2 -18.14 21.12 10.20
N ILE A 3 -18.57 20.79 8.99
CA ILE A 3 -18.57 19.40 8.49
C ILE A 3 -17.12 19.01 8.32
N LYS A 4 -16.64 18.09 9.17
CA LYS A 4 -15.27 17.58 9.07
C LYS A 4 -15.23 16.50 7.99
N ASN A 5 -14.18 16.52 7.18
CA ASN A 5 -13.91 15.45 6.23
C ASN A 5 -13.74 14.11 6.96
N THR A 6 -14.22 13.04 6.36
CA THR A 6 -14.17 11.67 6.93
C THR A 6 -13.28 10.77 6.07
N ALA A 7 -12.36 10.08 6.72
CA ALA A 7 -11.43 9.14 6.07
C ALA A 7 -11.50 7.75 6.69
N ILE A 8 -11.48 6.73 5.84
CA ILE A 8 -11.24 5.34 6.21
C ILE A 8 -9.80 4.97 5.86
N VAL A 9 -9.04 4.51 6.86
CA VAL A 9 -7.67 4.02 6.69
C VAL A 9 -7.62 2.53 6.96
N ILE A 10 -7.37 1.73 5.94
CA ILE A 10 -7.23 0.28 6.07
C ILE A 10 -5.75 -0.06 6.28
N GLY A 11 -5.44 -0.76 7.39
CA GLY A 11 -4.07 -1.01 7.80
C GLY A 11 -3.45 0.14 8.62
N GLY A 12 -4.28 0.94 9.32
CA GLY A 12 -3.85 2.09 10.12
C GLY A 12 -3.22 1.77 11.48
N SER A 13 -3.01 0.49 11.82
CA SER A 13 -2.49 0.12 13.14
C SER A 13 -0.97 0.25 13.27
N SER A 14 -0.21 0.36 12.19
CA SER A 14 1.26 0.49 12.20
C SER A 14 1.80 1.19 10.94
N GLY A 15 3.08 1.54 10.94
CA GLY A 15 3.83 2.03 9.78
C GLY A 15 3.18 3.23 9.09
N ILE A 16 3.13 3.21 7.76
CA ILE A 16 2.56 4.29 6.94
C ILE A 16 1.12 4.59 7.33
N GLY A 17 0.29 3.56 7.55
CA GLY A 17 -1.12 3.75 7.91
C GLY A 17 -1.31 4.45 9.25
N CYS A 18 -0.50 4.13 10.26
CA CYS A 18 -0.56 4.77 11.57
C CYS A 18 -0.17 6.25 11.50
N GLU A 19 0.91 6.58 10.77
CA GLU A 19 1.32 7.96 10.54
C GLU A 19 0.28 8.73 9.72
N THR A 20 -0.39 8.06 8.77
CA THR A 20 -1.51 8.63 8.03
C THR A 20 -2.68 8.97 8.96
N CYS A 21 -3.06 8.06 9.86
CA CYS A 21 -4.09 8.34 10.86
C CYS A 21 -3.71 9.56 11.72
N SER A 22 -2.46 9.61 12.20
CA SER A 22 -1.94 10.75 12.98
C SER A 22 -2.02 12.07 12.22
N LYS A 23 -1.58 12.06 10.96
CA LYS A 23 -1.58 13.26 10.11
C LYS A 23 -2.99 13.77 9.84
N LEU A 24 -3.94 12.86 9.57
CA LEU A 24 -5.34 13.18 9.31
C LEU A 24 -6.04 13.74 10.55
N ILE A 25 -5.87 13.11 11.73
CA ILE A 25 -6.42 13.62 12.99
C ILE A 25 -5.91 15.04 13.29
N ASN A 26 -4.60 15.27 13.10
CA ASN A 26 -4.00 16.59 13.29
C ASN A 26 -4.49 17.62 12.26
N GLY A 27 -4.90 17.17 11.08
CA GLY A 27 -5.55 17.97 10.04
C GLY A 27 -7.04 18.19 10.25
N GLY A 28 -7.62 17.75 11.37
CA GLY A 28 -9.02 17.96 11.73
C GLY A 28 -10.01 16.97 11.10
N TRP A 29 -9.54 15.86 10.50
CA TRP A 29 -10.40 14.83 9.91
C TRP A 29 -11.00 13.91 10.97
N ASN A 30 -12.18 13.35 10.68
CA ASN A 30 -12.69 12.16 11.33
C ASN A 30 -12.03 10.94 10.69
N VAL A 31 -11.44 10.05 11.49
CA VAL A 31 -10.66 8.92 10.96
C VAL A 31 -11.14 7.61 11.57
N THR A 32 -11.52 6.68 10.72
CA THR A 32 -11.77 5.28 11.09
C THR A 32 -10.63 4.40 10.59
N ASN A 33 -9.93 3.75 11.51
CA ASN A 33 -8.96 2.70 11.18
C ASN A 33 -9.67 1.36 11.10
N ILE A 34 -9.46 0.62 10.02
CA ILE A 34 -9.89 -0.78 9.86
C ILE A 34 -8.65 -1.66 9.77
N SER A 35 -8.40 -2.46 10.78
CA SER A 35 -7.21 -3.32 10.89
C SER A 35 -7.48 -4.49 11.84
N ARG A 36 -6.60 -5.49 11.83
CA ARG A 36 -6.64 -6.61 12.79
C ARG A 36 -6.30 -6.19 14.23
N THR A 37 -5.67 -5.05 14.41
CA THR A 37 -5.29 -4.48 15.72
C THR A 37 -5.61 -2.99 15.76
N LYS A 38 -5.81 -2.43 16.95
CA LYS A 38 -6.13 -1.02 17.12
C LYS A 38 -4.97 -0.09 16.72
N CYS A 39 -5.29 1.00 16.07
CA CYS A 39 -4.40 2.15 15.95
C CYS A 39 -4.23 2.83 17.30
N LYS A 40 -3.00 3.18 17.66
CA LYS A 40 -2.67 3.82 18.95
C LYS A 40 -2.87 5.34 18.96
N VAL A 41 -3.15 5.93 17.81
CA VAL A 41 -3.38 7.38 17.69
C VAL A 41 -4.70 7.74 18.37
N ALA A 42 -4.66 8.72 19.26
CA ALA A 42 -5.85 9.20 19.96
C ALA A 42 -6.90 9.76 18.98
N LYS A 43 -8.17 9.63 19.31
CA LYS A 43 -9.33 10.09 18.51
C LYS A 43 -9.53 9.35 17.18
N VAL A 44 -8.80 8.28 16.91
CA VAL A 44 -9.07 7.38 15.79
C VAL A 44 -10.13 6.37 16.22
N ASP A 45 -11.20 6.27 15.46
CA ASP A 45 -12.19 5.21 15.63
C ASP A 45 -11.58 3.91 15.10
N ASN A 46 -11.71 2.82 15.89
CA ASN A 46 -11.07 1.55 15.56
C ASN A 46 -12.13 0.47 15.31
N GLU A 47 -12.16 -0.03 14.09
CA GLU A 47 -12.93 -1.20 13.69
C GLU A 47 -11.98 -2.37 13.44
N ILE A 48 -12.24 -3.51 14.09
CA ILE A 48 -11.40 -4.69 13.97
C ILE A 48 -11.92 -5.59 12.86
N ALA A 49 -11.15 -5.73 11.80
CA ALA A 49 -11.45 -6.63 10.69
C ALA A 49 -10.18 -7.12 10.00
N ASP A 50 -10.26 -8.30 9.37
CA ASP A 50 -9.25 -8.81 8.45
C ASP A 50 -9.69 -8.53 7.01
N VAL A 51 -8.80 -7.96 6.22
CA VAL A 51 -9.06 -7.62 4.81
C VAL A 51 -9.32 -8.84 3.93
N VAL A 52 -8.88 -10.02 4.35
CA VAL A 52 -9.12 -11.29 3.65
C VAL A 52 -10.55 -11.78 3.89
N SER A 53 -11.11 -11.50 5.05
CA SER A 53 -12.51 -11.82 5.38
C SER A 53 -13.45 -10.81 4.69
N GLY A 54 -13.76 -11.09 3.42
CA GLY A 54 -14.42 -10.12 2.55
C GLY A 54 -15.75 -9.59 3.05
N SER A 55 -16.62 -10.43 3.62
CA SER A 55 -17.89 -9.98 4.20
C SER A 55 -17.65 -9.03 5.38
N THR A 56 -16.76 -9.38 6.30
CA THR A 56 -16.47 -8.56 7.48
C THR A 56 -15.92 -7.18 7.09
N LEU A 57 -15.02 -7.11 6.09
CA LEU A 57 -14.47 -5.82 5.62
C LEU A 57 -15.56 -4.95 5.00
N SER A 58 -16.37 -5.51 4.10
CA SER A 58 -17.45 -4.78 3.44
C SER A 58 -18.51 -4.30 4.44
N ASP A 59 -18.90 -5.16 5.39
CA ASP A 59 -19.88 -4.82 6.43
C ASP A 59 -19.39 -3.67 7.34
N VAL A 60 -18.09 -3.69 7.69
CA VAL A 60 -17.50 -2.63 8.51
C VAL A 60 -17.48 -1.31 7.74
N ILE A 61 -17.08 -1.31 6.45
CA ILE A 61 -17.08 -0.11 5.62
C ILE A 61 -18.50 0.43 5.45
N THR A 62 -19.47 -0.44 5.19
CA THR A 62 -20.89 -0.08 5.05
C THR A 62 -21.43 0.56 6.33
N ARG A 63 -21.25 -0.09 7.49
CA ARG A 63 -21.67 0.49 8.77
C ARG A 63 -20.99 1.82 9.09
N THR A 64 -19.73 1.98 8.69
CA THR A 64 -19.01 3.25 8.86
C THR A 64 -19.62 4.32 7.98
N GLY A 65 -19.89 3.98 6.70
CA GLY A 65 -20.53 4.91 5.76
C GLY A 65 -21.94 5.34 6.16
N GLU A 66 -22.73 4.42 6.70
CA GLU A 66 -24.10 4.71 7.19
C GLU A 66 -24.12 5.66 8.39
N LYS A 67 -23.05 5.67 9.19
CA LYS A 67 -22.92 6.59 10.34
C LYS A 67 -22.42 7.99 9.95
N CYS A 68 -21.86 8.12 8.76
CA CYS A 68 -21.25 9.36 8.29
C CYS A 68 -22.15 10.07 7.29
N VAL A 69 -22.10 11.40 7.28
CA VAL A 69 -22.77 12.21 6.22
C VAL A 69 -22.14 11.93 4.86
N ASN A 70 -20.82 11.71 4.83
CA ASN A 70 -20.04 11.44 3.64
C ASN A 70 -18.75 10.68 4.00
N ILE A 71 -18.20 9.92 3.05
CA ILE A 71 -16.82 9.40 3.12
C ILE A 71 -16.02 10.13 2.06
N ASP A 72 -15.10 11.00 2.49
CA ASP A 72 -14.30 11.85 1.61
C ASP A 72 -13.03 11.13 1.12
N ALA A 73 -12.53 10.16 1.90
CA ALA A 73 -11.31 9.44 1.56
C ALA A 73 -11.32 7.97 1.99
N LEU A 74 -10.76 7.11 1.11
CA LEU A 74 -10.32 5.75 1.43
C LEU A 74 -8.81 5.67 1.20
N ILE A 75 -8.06 5.23 2.22
CA ILE A 75 -6.63 4.99 2.12
C ILE A 75 -6.35 3.51 2.42
N TYR A 76 -5.86 2.77 1.44
CA TYR A 76 -5.50 1.36 1.60
C TYR A 76 -4.00 1.21 1.82
N CYS A 77 -3.61 0.94 3.08
CA CYS A 77 -2.23 0.74 3.51
C CYS A 77 -1.91 -0.72 3.88
N ALA A 78 -2.93 -1.60 3.94
CA ALA A 78 -2.70 -2.99 4.30
C ALA A 78 -1.86 -3.71 3.23
N GLY A 79 -0.95 -4.55 3.70
CA GLY A 79 -0.09 -5.34 2.82
C GLY A 79 1.05 -5.98 3.59
N PHE A 80 1.67 -6.99 2.99
CA PHE A 80 2.90 -7.60 3.46
C PHE A 80 3.70 -8.14 2.28
N SER A 81 4.96 -8.49 2.52
CA SER A 81 5.92 -9.00 1.55
C SER A 81 6.28 -10.45 1.89
N MET A 82 6.75 -11.19 0.88
CA MET A 82 7.14 -12.58 1.01
C MET A 82 8.38 -12.87 0.18
N ALA A 83 9.48 -13.20 0.83
CA ALA A 83 10.71 -13.62 0.16
C ALA A 83 10.74 -15.15 -0.03
N ALA A 84 10.58 -15.59 -1.27
CA ALA A 84 10.61 -16.98 -1.67
C ALA A 84 11.11 -17.13 -3.11
N PRO A 85 11.90 -18.19 -3.42
CA PRO A 85 12.15 -18.58 -4.80
C PRO A 85 10.83 -18.95 -5.49
N ILE A 86 10.63 -18.53 -6.73
CA ILE A 86 9.41 -18.84 -7.50
C ILE A 86 9.15 -20.34 -7.54
N GLU A 87 10.22 -21.13 -7.71
CA GLU A 87 10.16 -22.59 -7.81
C GLU A 87 9.59 -23.27 -6.57
N TYR A 88 9.80 -22.70 -5.37
CA TYR A 88 9.42 -23.32 -4.09
C TYR A 88 8.29 -22.61 -3.35
N ALA A 89 7.78 -21.53 -3.93
CA ALA A 89 6.71 -20.77 -3.28
C ALA A 89 5.42 -21.61 -3.18
N LYS A 90 4.87 -21.71 -1.98
CA LYS A 90 3.62 -22.43 -1.72
C LYS A 90 2.41 -21.65 -2.26
N GLU A 91 1.49 -22.35 -2.90
CA GLU A 91 0.28 -21.75 -3.47
C GLU A 91 -0.54 -21.00 -2.42
N SER A 92 -0.72 -21.59 -1.24
CA SER A 92 -1.44 -20.95 -0.14
C SER A 92 -0.84 -19.60 0.26
N ASP A 93 0.48 -19.44 0.19
CA ASP A 93 1.17 -18.24 0.62
C ASP A 93 1.05 -17.10 -0.39
N TYR A 94 1.28 -17.38 -1.67
CA TYR A 94 1.15 -16.32 -2.67
C TYR A 94 -0.32 -15.94 -2.93
N ARG A 95 -1.28 -16.88 -2.80
CA ARG A 95 -2.70 -16.54 -2.83
C ARG A 95 -3.08 -15.63 -1.67
N TYR A 96 -2.68 -15.98 -0.44
CA TYR A 96 -2.94 -15.13 0.72
C TYR A 96 -2.31 -13.73 0.59
N LEU A 97 -1.10 -13.65 0.00
CA LEU A 97 -0.47 -12.37 -0.29
C LEU A 97 -1.31 -11.52 -1.25
N PHE A 98 -1.81 -12.12 -2.32
CA PHE A 98 -2.71 -11.41 -3.26
C PHE A 98 -4.05 -11.07 -2.62
N ASP A 99 -4.61 -11.95 -1.77
CA ASP A 99 -5.84 -11.67 -1.01
C ASP A 99 -5.70 -10.42 -0.16
N VAL A 100 -4.54 -10.25 0.51
CA VAL A 100 -4.27 -9.06 1.31
C VAL A 100 -3.93 -7.86 0.43
N ASN A 101 -2.92 -7.97 -0.46
CA ASN A 101 -2.33 -6.82 -1.13
C ASN A 101 -3.21 -6.25 -2.27
N PHE A 102 -4.01 -7.10 -2.91
CA PHE A 102 -4.81 -6.75 -4.10
C PHE A 102 -6.31 -6.91 -3.88
N PHE A 103 -6.79 -8.11 -3.58
CA PHE A 103 -8.24 -8.37 -3.46
C PHE A 103 -8.87 -7.65 -2.27
N GLY A 104 -8.13 -7.47 -1.16
CA GLY A 104 -8.58 -6.65 -0.04
C GLY A 104 -8.79 -5.18 -0.43
N ALA A 105 -7.89 -4.63 -1.25
CA ALA A 105 -8.04 -3.26 -1.77
C ALA A 105 -9.24 -3.15 -2.71
N LEU A 106 -9.42 -4.11 -3.62
CA LEU A 106 -10.56 -4.15 -4.53
C LEU A 106 -11.88 -4.20 -3.75
N LYS A 107 -12.01 -5.10 -2.76
CA LYS A 107 -13.20 -5.21 -1.91
C LYS A 107 -13.49 -3.92 -1.13
N ALA A 108 -12.43 -3.28 -0.60
CA ALA A 108 -12.57 -2.00 0.08
C ALA A 108 -13.08 -0.88 -0.84
N MET A 109 -12.55 -0.82 -2.07
CA MET A 109 -13.04 0.11 -3.09
C MET A 109 -14.50 -0.15 -3.44
N GLN A 110 -14.88 -1.41 -3.71
CA GLN A 110 -16.26 -1.79 -4.01
C GLN A 110 -17.23 -1.37 -2.91
N ALA A 111 -16.84 -1.53 -1.64
CA ALA A 111 -17.67 -1.17 -0.50
C ALA A 111 -17.79 0.34 -0.28
N VAL A 112 -16.74 1.14 -0.57
CA VAL A 112 -16.76 2.59 -0.32
C VAL A 112 -17.35 3.41 -1.46
N ILE A 113 -17.20 2.97 -2.72
CA ILE A 113 -17.64 3.72 -3.91
C ILE A 113 -19.10 4.16 -3.83
N PRO A 114 -20.08 3.35 -3.39
CA PRO A 114 -21.47 3.80 -3.27
C PRO A 114 -21.64 5.04 -2.42
N PHE A 115 -20.87 5.19 -1.35
CA PHE A 115 -20.91 6.34 -0.43
C PHE A 115 -20.23 7.60 -0.99
N MET A 116 -19.40 7.45 -2.03
CA MET A 116 -18.70 8.56 -2.68
C MET A 116 -19.39 9.06 -3.95
N LYS A 117 -20.31 8.29 -4.55
CA LYS A 117 -20.89 8.62 -5.86
C LYS A 117 -21.61 9.95 -5.91
N SER A 118 -22.26 10.37 -4.84
CA SER A 118 -23.06 11.62 -4.81
C SER A 118 -22.20 12.87 -4.64
N ASN A 119 -21.11 12.77 -3.87
CA ASN A 119 -20.32 13.95 -3.44
C ASN A 119 -18.88 13.92 -3.97
N GLY A 120 -18.50 12.87 -4.67
CA GLY A 120 -17.12 12.62 -5.02
C GLY A 120 -16.31 12.10 -3.84
N GLY A 121 -15.01 11.97 -4.04
CA GLY A 121 -14.08 11.50 -3.00
C GLY A 121 -12.70 11.16 -3.55
N LYS A 122 -11.83 10.68 -2.67
CA LYS A 122 -10.46 10.29 -3.05
C LYS A 122 -10.13 8.90 -2.53
N ILE A 123 -9.58 8.07 -3.39
CA ILE A 123 -9.09 6.73 -3.06
C ILE A 123 -7.58 6.70 -3.27
N ILE A 124 -6.84 6.35 -2.23
CA ILE A 124 -5.39 6.21 -2.30
C ILE A 124 -5.02 4.75 -2.04
N LEU A 125 -4.43 4.11 -3.04
CA LEU A 125 -3.90 2.75 -2.92
C LEU A 125 -2.39 2.84 -2.70
N VAL A 126 -1.91 2.37 -1.54
CA VAL A 126 -0.48 2.35 -1.23
C VAL A 126 0.16 1.17 -1.93
N GLY A 127 0.71 1.44 -3.09
CA GLY A 127 1.51 0.54 -3.91
C GLY A 127 2.94 0.39 -3.40
N SER A 128 3.88 0.29 -4.32
CA SER A 128 5.33 0.26 -4.07
C SER A 128 6.07 0.53 -5.37
N LEU A 129 7.25 1.12 -5.31
CA LEU A 129 8.21 1.11 -6.43
C LEU A 129 8.59 -0.31 -6.85
N GLY A 130 8.54 -1.27 -5.92
CA GLY A 130 8.72 -2.69 -6.23
C GLY A 130 7.63 -3.29 -7.13
N GLY A 131 6.55 -2.57 -7.41
CA GLY A 131 5.57 -2.94 -8.45
C GLY A 131 6.02 -2.60 -9.87
N GLU A 132 6.94 -1.67 -10.04
CA GLU A 132 7.54 -1.30 -11.33
C GLU A 132 8.99 -1.81 -11.49
N LEU A 133 9.70 -1.96 -10.38
CA LEU A 133 11.10 -2.38 -10.32
C LEU A 133 11.19 -3.73 -9.60
N PRO A 134 11.79 -4.75 -10.21
CA PRO A 134 11.83 -6.08 -9.62
C PRO A 134 12.65 -6.12 -8.33
N ILE A 135 12.15 -6.87 -7.35
CA ILE A 135 12.86 -7.16 -6.10
C ILE A 135 13.21 -8.64 -6.10
N LEU A 136 14.48 -8.95 -5.98
CA LEU A 136 14.97 -10.34 -6.01
C LEU A 136 14.32 -11.16 -4.89
N PHE A 137 13.73 -12.30 -5.25
CA PHE A 137 12.96 -13.22 -4.41
C PHE A 137 11.65 -12.68 -3.81
N ASP A 138 11.23 -11.47 -4.18
CA ASP A 138 9.96 -10.88 -3.72
C ASP A 138 8.93 -10.74 -4.89
N SER A 139 8.97 -11.68 -5.84
CA SER A 139 8.23 -11.64 -7.10
C SER A 139 6.71 -11.54 -6.89
N PHE A 140 6.14 -12.26 -5.92
CA PHE A 140 4.70 -12.23 -5.66
C PHE A 140 4.26 -10.88 -5.08
N TYR A 141 5.08 -10.28 -4.21
CA TYR A 141 4.83 -8.92 -3.73
C TYR A 141 4.87 -7.91 -4.87
N SER A 142 5.96 -7.92 -5.66
CA SER A 142 6.12 -7.03 -6.80
C SER A 142 4.94 -7.14 -7.78
N SER A 143 4.54 -8.37 -8.13
CA SER A 143 3.39 -8.61 -9.00
C SER A 143 2.08 -8.10 -8.40
N SER A 144 1.85 -8.29 -7.08
CA SER A 144 0.65 -7.79 -6.41
C SER A 144 0.59 -6.25 -6.40
N LYS A 145 1.75 -5.58 -6.27
CA LYS A 145 1.83 -4.11 -6.26
C LYS A 145 1.73 -3.53 -7.67
N ALA A 146 2.22 -4.22 -8.69
CA ALA A 146 2.00 -3.88 -10.10
C ALA A 146 0.50 -3.97 -10.47
N ALA A 147 -0.17 -5.06 -10.06
CA ALA A 147 -1.60 -5.24 -10.24
C ALA A 147 -2.41 -4.14 -9.53
N LEU A 148 -2.03 -3.78 -8.30
CA LEU A 148 -2.69 -2.72 -7.54
C LEU A 148 -2.54 -1.34 -8.20
N GLU A 149 -1.38 -1.06 -8.77
CA GLU A 149 -1.14 0.19 -9.52
C GLU A 149 -2.01 0.25 -10.78
N MET A 150 -2.09 -0.84 -11.54
CA MET A 150 -2.95 -0.89 -12.73
C MET A 150 -4.42 -0.74 -12.34
N LEU A 151 -4.89 -1.41 -11.27
CA LEU A 151 -6.23 -1.22 -10.74
C LEU A 151 -6.54 0.26 -10.43
N ALA A 152 -5.58 0.99 -9.84
CA ALA A 152 -5.75 2.41 -9.55
C ALA A 152 -5.91 3.26 -10.81
N LYS A 153 -5.13 2.94 -11.87
CA LYS A 153 -5.19 3.64 -13.17
C LYS A 153 -6.54 3.41 -13.86
N GLU A 154 -7.03 2.17 -13.88
CA GLU A 154 -8.33 1.84 -14.46
C GLU A 154 -9.48 2.48 -13.66
N ALA A 155 -9.44 2.36 -12.34
CA ALA A 155 -10.45 2.96 -11.46
C ALA A 155 -10.48 4.50 -11.57
N TYR A 156 -9.35 5.16 -11.81
CA TYR A 156 -9.31 6.60 -12.08
C TYR A 156 -10.15 6.96 -13.31
N LEU A 157 -10.12 6.15 -14.36
CA LEU A 157 -10.92 6.37 -15.57
C LEU A 157 -12.39 6.06 -15.34
N GLU A 158 -12.70 4.91 -14.74
CA GLU A 158 -14.07 4.46 -14.47
C GLU A 158 -14.84 5.40 -13.54
N LEU A 159 -14.18 5.92 -12.49
CA LEU A 159 -14.82 6.69 -11.44
C LEU A 159 -14.82 8.20 -11.70
N LYS A 160 -14.20 8.64 -12.79
CA LYS A 160 -14.17 10.05 -13.22
C LYS A 160 -15.56 10.69 -13.34
N PRO A 161 -16.62 10.04 -13.88
CA PRO A 161 -17.96 10.61 -13.96
C PRO A 161 -18.57 10.95 -12.59
N TYR A 162 -18.12 10.28 -11.52
CA TYR A 162 -18.60 10.50 -10.15
C TYR A 162 -17.70 11.44 -9.36
N ASN A 163 -16.74 12.12 -9.99
CA ASN A 163 -15.74 12.96 -9.33
C ASN A 163 -14.95 12.22 -8.22
N ILE A 164 -14.84 10.89 -8.31
CA ILE A 164 -13.99 10.09 -7.42
C ILE A 164 -12.61 10.00 -8.06
N LYS A 165 -11.58 10.46 -7.34
CA LYS A 165 -10.20 10.49 -7.82
C LYS A 165 -9.41 9.37 -7.17
N VAL A 166 -8.71 8.60 -7.99
CA VAL A 166 -7.92 7.45 -7.52
C VAL A 166 -6.44 7.71 -7.77
N THR A 167 -5.61 7.47 -6.74
CA THR A 167 -4.15 7.63 -6.82
C THR A 167 -3.47 6.34 -6.36
N ALA A 168 -2.57 5.81 -7.18
CA ALA A 168 -1.56 4.87 -6.71
C ALA A 168 -0.39 5.65 -6.11
N LEU A 169 -0.13 5.48 -4.81
CA LEU A 169 1.04 6.04 -4.16
C LEU A 169 2.13 4.96 -4.11
N LEU A 170 3.32 5.27 -4.64
CA LEU A 170 4.44 4.33 -4.76
C LEU A 170 5.59 4.74 -3.82
N PRO A 171 5.61 4.30 -2.56
CA PRO A 171 6.77 4.45 -1.71
C PRO A 171 7.92 3.57 -2.21
N GLY A 172 9.15 4.04 -2.05
CA GLY A 172 10.34 3.18 -2.04
C GLY A 172 10.59 2.61 -0.65
N GLY A 173 11.83 2.19 -0.37
CA GLY A 173 12.22 1.71 0.95
C GLY A 173 11.79 2.69 2.05
N THR A 174 11.00 2.20 2.99
CA THR A 174 10.40 3.01 4.07
C THR A 174 10.63 2.31 5.41
N ARG A 175 11.23 3.03 6.36
CA ARG A 175 11.58 2.51 7.68
C ARG A 175 10.35 2.27 8.54
N THR A 176 9.84 1.04 8.53
CA THR A 176 8.66 0.59 9.28
C THR A 176 8.86 -0.83 9.80
N GLU A 177 7.91 -1.32 10.58
CA GLU A 177 7.86 -2.72 10.99
C GLU A 177 7.55 -3.70 9.83
N PHE A 178 7.23 -3.21 8.66
CA PHE A 178 6.94 -4.01 7.46
C PHE A 178 8.10 -4.96 7.14
N THR A 179 9.34 -4.47 7.25
CA THR A 179 10.58 -5.24 7.06
C THR A 179 10.60 -6.51 7.91
N PHE A 180 10.24 -6.39 9.19
CA PHE A 180 10.30 -7.50 10.16
C PHE A 180 9.08 -8.43 10.06
N LYS A 181 8.01 -8.00 9.40
CA LYS A 181 6.78 -8.79 9.18
C LYS A 181 6.79 -9.54 7.84
N ARG A 182 7.87 -9.40 7.05
CA ARG A 182 8.07 -10.15 5.80
C ARG A 182 8.08 -11.64 6.09
N LYS A 183 7.29 -12.40 5.32
CA LYS A 183 7.39 -13.86 5.34
C LYS A 183 8.65 -14.27 4.58
N VAL A 184 9.62 -14.86 5.28
CA VAL A 184 10.86 -15.35 4.67
C VAL A 184 10.85 -16.87 4.74
N TYR A 185 11.10 -17.54 3.61
CA TYR A 185 11.24 -18.98 3.56
C TYR A 185 12.57 -19.41 4.19
N SER A 186 12.53 -20.47 5.00
CA SER A 186 13.67 -21.06 5.68
C SER A 186 14.70 -21.65 4.69
N SER A 187 15.88 -21.96 5.18
CA SER A 187 16.92 -22.61 4.37
C SER A 187 16.47 -23.95 3.79
N ASP A 188 15.70 -24.73 4.54
CA ASP A 188 15.16 -26.01 4.08
C ASP A 188 14.10 -25.85 3.00
N GLU A 189 13.32 -24.76 3.03
CA GLU A 189 12.32 -24.42 2.01
C GLU A 189 12.96 -23.83 0.75
N THR A 190 14.08 -23.13 0.87
CA THR A 190 14.76 -22.47 -0.24
C THR A 190 15.84 -23.31 -0.90
N LYS A 191 16.30 -24.38 -0.23
CA LYS A 191 17.30 -25.37 -0.75
C LYS A 191 18.53 -24.68 -1.37
N THR A 192 18.74 -24.88 -2.68
CA THR A 192 19.88 -24.32 -3.44
C THR A 192 19.91 -22.79 -3.48
N TYR A 193 18.79 -22.13 -3.19
CA TYR A 193 18.69 -20.66 -3.15
C TYR A 193 18.97 -20.06 -1.77
N SER A 194 19.14 -20.88 -0.71
CA SER A 194 19.19 -20.45 0.69
C SER A 194 20.13 -19.26 0.93
N GLN A 195 21.38 -19.35 0.48
CA GLN A 195 22.35 -18.27 0.64
C GLN A 195 21.93 -16.99 -0.10
N LYS A 196 21.44 -17.13 -1.34
CA LYS A 196 21.01 -15.99 -2.17
C LYS A 196 19.78 -15.31 -1.60
N VAL A 197 18.79 -16.07 -1.09
CA VAL A 197 17.61 -15.54 -0.42
C VAL A 197 18.02 -14.77 0.83
N GLY A 198 18.90 -15.33 1.65
CA GLY A 198 19.41 -14.67 2.85
C GLY A 198 20.09 -13.32 2.54
N SER A 199 21.00 -13.31 1.54
CA SER A 199 21.68 -12.08 1.12
C SER A 199 20.70 -11.03 0.58
N ALA A 200 19.76 -11.44 -0.28
CA ALA A 200 18.77 -10.52 -0.85
C ALA A 200 17.85 -9.92 0.21
N VAL A 201 17.37 -10.74 1.17
CA VAL A 201 16.54 -10.27 2.29
C VAL A 201 17.31 -9.30 3.17
N SER A 202 18.59 -9.58 3.46
CA SER A 202 19.44 -8.67 4.24
C SER A 202 19.62 -7.33 3.54
N ALA A 203 20.01 -7.35 2.26
CA ALA A 203 20.20 -6.13 1.46
C ALA A 203 18.92 -5.29 1.39
N LEU A 204 17.76 -5.93 1.14
CA LEU A 204 16.47 -5.26 1.10
C LEU A 204 16.09 -4.68 2.47
N SER A 205 16.31 -5.42 3.54
CA SER A 205 16.04 -4.96 4.91
C SER A 205 16.88 -3.73 5.27
N ASP A 206 18.17 -3.75 4.94
CA ASP A 206 19.07 -2.61 5.14
C ASP A 206 18.61 -1.38 4.34
N MET A 207 18.22 -1.57 3.09
CA MET A 207 17.70 -0.50 2.24
C MET A 207 16.42 0.11 2.81
N GLU A 208 15.49 -0.72 3.29
CA GLU A 208 14.25 -0.26 3.93
C GLU A 208 14.52 0.49 5.24
N GLN A 209 15.42 0.00 6.10
CA GLN A 209 15.75 0.64 7.37
C GLN A 209 16.50 1.96 7.20
N ARG A 210 17.27 2.11 6.11
CA ARG A 210 17.90 3.38 5.70
C ARG A 210 16.98 4.25 4.84
N GLY A 211 15.80 3.72 4.51
CA GLY A 211 14.80 4.37 3.67
C GLY A 211 14.13 5.58 4.32
N MET A 212 13.12 6.11 3.64
CA MET A 212 12.43 7.29 4.13
C MET A 212 11.59 7.01 5.38
N SER A 213 11.29 8.07 6.12
CA SER A 213 10.36 8.01 7.25
C SER A 213 8.92 7.76 6.76
N PRO A 214 8.12 6.92 7.45
CA PRO A 214 6.69 6.76 7.14
C PRO A 214 5.90 8.07 7.29
N VAL A 215 6.37 9.01 8.10
CA VAL A 215 5.79 10.36 8.22
C VAL A 215 5.81 11.07 6.86
N LYS A 216 6.90 10.93 6.08
CA LYS A 216 6.98 11.55 4.75
C LYS A 216 5.97 10.97 3.77
N VAL A 217 5.73 9.66 3.83
CA VAL A 217 4.69 9.02 3.02
C VAL A 217 3.30 9.48 3.44
N ALA A 218 3.06 9.62 4.75
CA ALA A 218 1.80 10.16 5.29
C ALA A 218 1.58 11.63 4.88
N GLU A 219 2.65 12.44 4.79
CA GLU A 219 2.56 13.80 4.23
C GLU A 219 2.17 13.79 2.75
N ASP A 220 2.75 12.90 1.96
CA ASP A 220 2.37 12.76 0.54
C ASP A 220 0.90 12.35 0.40
N ILE A 221 0.40 11.41 1.24
CA ILE A 221 -1.03 11.03 1.31
C ILE A 221 -1.88 12.26 1.63
N TYR A 222 -1.52 13.00 2.68
CA TYR A 222 -2.27 14.19 3.09
C TYR A 222 -2.31 15.25 1.99
N ASN A 223 -1.20 15.51 1.31
CA ASN A 223 -1.12 16.46 0.20
C ASN A 223 -1.97 16.02 -1.02
N ILE A 224 -2.02 14.69 -1.31
CA ILE A 224 -2.92 14.13 -2.32
C ILE A 224 -4.38 14.41 -1.96
N LEU A 225 -4.74 14.24 -0.68
CA LEU A 225 -6.10 14.49 -0.20
C LEU A 225 -6.49 15.97 -0.24
N LEU A 226 -5.55 16.90 -0.09
CA LEU A 226 -5.80 18.33 -0.20
C LEU A 226 -5.83 18.85 -1.64
N SER A 227 -5.26 18.12 -2.60
CA SER A 227 -5.18 18.57 -3.99
C SER A 227 -6.52 18.42 -4.72
N ASP A 228 -6.93 19.44 -5.45
CA ASP A 228 -8.09 19.37 -6.35
C ASP A 228 -7.84 18.49 -7.57
N LYS A 229 -6.56 18.36 -7.98
CA LYS A 229 -6.13 17.57 -9.13
C LYS A 229 -5.01 16.60 -8.72
N PRO A 230 -5.30 15.59 -7.88
CA PRO A 230 -4.27 14.65 -7.47
C PRO A 230 -3.75 13.85 -8.67
N PRO A 231 -2.46 13.48 -8.66
CA PRO A 231 -1.89 12.64 -9.72
C PRO A 231 -2.48 11.22 -9.67
N VAL A 232 -2.57 10.56 -10.83
CA VAL A 232 -2.99 9.15 -10.92
C VAL A 232 -1.94 8.23 -10.27
N VAL A 233 -0.66 8.55 -10.48
CA VAL A 233 0.47 7.85 -9.85
C VAL A 233 1.38 8.88 -9.19
N LYS A 234 1.73 8.66 -7.94
CA LYS A 234 2.65 9.48 -7.16
C LYS A 234 3.76 8.62 -6.56
N VAL A 235 4.99 8.92 -6.87
CA VAL A 235 6.14 8.31 -6.17
C VAL A 235 6.50 9.15 -4.96
N SER A 236 6.68 8.51 -3.81
CA SER A 236 7.13 9.19 -2.59
C SER A 236 8.64 9.40 -2.61
N GLY A 237 9.05 10.66 -2.38
CA GLY A 237 10.44 11.07 -2.28
C GLY A 237 11.11 11.36 -3.62
N PHE A 238 11.92 12.42 -3.62
CA PHE A 238 12.58 12.91 -4.84
C PHE A 238 13.53 11.87 -5.46
N LYS A 239 14.37 11.24 -4.66
CA LYS A 239 15.31 10.20 -5.12
C LYS A 239 14.59 9.05 -5.83
N ASN A 240 13.50 8.58 -5.24
CA ASN A 240 12.67 7.52 -5.79
C ASN A 240 12.02 7.92 -7.11
N SER A 241 11.53 9.16 -7.21
CA SER A 241 10.95 9.70 -8.44
C SER A 241 11.98 9.79 -9.55
N THR A 242 13.20 10.24 -9.24
CA THR A 242 14.30 10.28 -10.20
C THR A 242 14.70 8.88 -10.66
N TYR A 243 14.82 7.92 -9.74
CA TYR A 243 15.16 6.54 -10.06
C TYR A 243 14.10 5.91 -10.99
N ARG A 244 12.80 6.11 -10.69
CA ARG A 244 11.72 5.68 -11.56
C ARG A 244 11.83 6.25 -12.98
N ILE A 245 12.06 7.56 -13.11
CA ILE A 245 12.20 8.20 -14.45
C ILE A 245 13.38 7.59 -15.21
N ILE A 246 14.52 7.43 -14.56
CA ILE A 246 15.70 6.84 -15.15
C ILE A 246 15.43 5.40 -15.61
N SER A 247 14.81 4.57 -14.77
CA SER A 247 14.51 3.17 -15.10
C SER A 247 13.57 3.01 -16.30
N HIS A 248 12.73 4.00 -16.59
CA HIS A 248 11.85 3.99 -17.79
C HIS A 248 12.56 4.46 -19.08
N ILE A 249 13.73 5.09 -18.96
CA ILE A 249 14.48 5.61 -20.12
C ILE A 249 15.57 4.63 -20.54
N ILE A 250 16.22 3.96 -19.59
CA ILE A 250 17.26 2.98 -19.89
C ILE A 250 16.66 1.63 -20.35
N PRO A 251 17.36 0.90 -21.25
CA PRO A 251 16.91 -0.44 -21.65
C PRO A 251 16.76 -1.37 -20.45
N GLU A 252 15.67 -2.13 -20.41
CA GLU A 252 15.29 -3.01 -19.30
C GLU A 252 16.43 -3.97 -18.88
N LYS A 253 17.18 -4.54 -19.84
CA LYS A 253 18.34 -5.39 -19.55
C LYS A 253 19.41 -4.70 -18.70
N VAL A 254 19.58 -3.41 -18.87
CA VAL A 254 20.56 -2.61 -18.11
C VAL A 254 20.04 -2.37 -16.70
N THR A 255 18.76 -2.04 -16.55
CA THR A 255 18.11 -1.91 -15.24
C THR A 255 18.20 -3.21 -14.45
N LEU A 256 17.83 -4.34 -15.06
CA LEU A 256 17.91 -5.66 -14.44
C LEU A 256 19.33 -6.05 -14.03
N TYR A 257 20.34 -5.66 -14.82
CA TYR A 257 21.75 -5.91 -14.46
C TYR A 257 22.18 -5.16 -13.19
N PHE A 258 21.75 -3.90 -13.03
CA PHE A 258 22.04 -3.12 -11.83
C PHE A 258 21.25 -3.64 -10.62
N ASP A 259 20.00 -4.01 -10.80
CA ASP A 259 19.15 -4.59 -9.73
C ASP A 259 19.76 -5.91 -9.23
N ASP A 260 20.17 -6.81 -10.14
CA ASP A 260 20.85 -8.05 -9.76
C ASP A 260 22.12 -7.80 -8.93
N ARG A 261 22.94 -6.81 -9.31
CA ARG A 261 24.16 -6.48 -8.54
C ARG A 261 23.85 -5.90 -7.16
N MET A 262 22.79 -5.13 -7.03
CA MET A 262 22.37 -4.54 -5.75
C MET A 262 22.01 -5.60 -4.71
N TYR A 263 21.45 -6.73 -5.14
CA TYR A 263 21.03 -7.84 -4.25
C TYR A 263 22.11 -8.93 -4.07
N ARG A 264 23.24 -8.87 -4.77
CA ARG A 264 24.33 -9.87 -4.64
C ARG A 264 25.44 -9.45 -3.68
N GLN A 265 25.38 -8.24 -3.13
CA GLN A 265 26.32 -7.75 -2.12
C GLN A 265 25.92 -8.24 -0.74
#